data_ae0a3c7fd4f24cf7604efb4fbd36ab44
#
_entry.id   ae0a3c7fd4f24cf7604efb4fbd36ab44
#
_cell.length_a   1.000
_cell.length_b   1.000
_cell.length_c   1.000
_cell.angle_alpha   90.00
_cell.angle_beta   90.00
_cell.angle_gamma   90.00
#
_symmetry.space_group_name_H-M   'P 1'
#
loop_
_entity.id
_entity.type
_entity.pdbx_description
1 polymer ?
#
loop_
_entity_poly.entity_id
_entity_poly.type
_entity_poly.pdbx_seq_one_letter_code
_entity_poly.pdbx_strand_id
1 'polypeptide(L)'
;EVLYPTPTTPNIVATLGRKGGRRLILNGHSDVVPPGNLEKWEFDPFSGEIRDGKIFGRGASDMKCGLAGLLFSMGVLSDEQVELDGEVMLAIVPDE
;
A
#
# COMPACT_ATOMS: atom_id res chain seq x y z
N GLU A 1 0.87 -9.58 10.17
CA GLU A 1 2.03 -9.38 11.04
C GLU A 1 2.57 -7.97 10.87
N VAL A 2 2.97 -7.33 11.96
CA VAL A 2 3.67 -6.03 11.95
C VAL A 2 5.08 -6.24 12.44
N LEU A 3 6.06 -5.86 11.62
CA LEU A 3 7.49 -5.97 11.93
C LEU A 3 8.05 -4.57 12.14
N TYR A 4 8.84 -4.38 13.17
CA TYR A 4 9.47 -3.10 13.51
C TYR A 4 10.99 -3.16 13.31
N PRO A 5 11.50 -2.90 12.08
CA PRO A 5 12.95 -2.80 11.85
C PRO A 5 13.58 -1.68 12.68
N THR A 6 12.82 -0.60 12.90
CA THR A 6 13.13 0.46 13.86
C THR A 6 11.88 0.77 14.70
N PRO A 7 12.00 1.46 15.84
CA PRO A 7 10.85 1.77 16.70
C PRO A 7 9.73 2.58 16.01
N THR A 8 10.04 3.29 14.93
CA THR A 8 9.15 4.25 14.28
C THR A 8 8.75 3.85 12.84
N THR A 9 9.33 2.78 12.30
CA THR A 9 9.11 2.35 10.90
C THR A 9 8.56 0.94 10.82
N PRO A 10 7.25 0.73 11.04
CA PRO A 10 6.65 -0.59 10.97
C PRO A 10 6.52 -1.07 9.52
N ASN A 11 6.96 -2.29 9.24
CA ASN A 11 6.58 -3.03 8.04
C ASN A 11 5.31 -3.84 8.33
N ILE A 12 4.38 -3.84 7.40
CA ILE A 12 3.16 -4.65 7.49
C ILE A 12 3.27 -5.79 6.49
N VAL A 13 3.11 -7.01 6.98
CA VAL A 13 3.12 -8.21 6.14
C VAL A 13 1.80 -8.97 6.32
N ALA A 14 1.11 -9.22 5.21
CA ALA A 14 -0.07 -10.07 5.16
C ALA A 14 0.16 -11.21 4.17
N THR A 15 -0.31 -12.41 4.50
CA THR A 15 -0.15 -13.59 3.63
C THR A 15 -1.47 -14.33 3.48
N LEU A 16 -1.72 -14.82 2.27
CA LEU A 16 -2.82 -15.71 1.92
C LEU A 16 -2.28 -16.96 1.23
N GLY A 17 -3.01 -18.07 1.37
CA GLY A 17 -2.63 -19.34 0.78
C GLY A 17 -1.79 -20.20 1.71
N ARG A 18 -1.10 -21.18 1.16
CA ARG A 18 -0.35 -22.21 1.92
C ARG A 18 1.14 -22.16 1.64
N LYS A 19 1.92 -22.39 2.68
CA LYS A 19 3.39 -22.50 2.60
C LYS A 19 3.81 -23.72 1.77
N GLY A 20 4.94 -23.61 1.08
CA GLY A 20 5.59 -24.73 0.37
C GLY A 20 5.40 -24.74 -1.13
N GLY A 21 4.54 -23.86 -1.70
CA GLY A 21 4.38 -23.66 -3.13
C GLY A 21 5.15 -22.43 -3.64
N ARG A 22 4.73 -21.92 -4.79
CA ARG A 22 5.22 -20.64 -5.33
C ARG A 22 4.78 -19.50 -4.44
N ARG A 23 5.58 -18.44 -4.38
CA ARG A 23 5.24 -17.22 -3.65
C ARG A 23 5.24 -16.04 -4.60
N LEU A 24 4.13 -15.30 -4.60
CA LEU A 24 4.02 -13.98 -5.21
C LEU A 24 4.14 -12.93 -4.11
N ILE A 25 5.06 -11.98 -4.28
CA ILE A 25 5.21 -10.85 -3.36
C ILE A 25 4.65 -9.60 -4.05
N LEU A 26 3.67 -8.99 -3.40
CA LEU A 26 3.12 -7.68 -3.71
C LEU A 26 3.76 -6.69 -2.76
N ASN A 27 4.52 -5.74 -3.27
CA ASN A 27 5.25 -4.78 -2.45
C ASN A 27 4.86 -3.34 -2.77
N GLY A 28 4.87 -2.50 -1.75
CA GLY A 28 4.67 -1.07 -1.89
C GLY A 28 5.03 -0.32 -0.62
N HIS A 29 5.24 1.01 -0.75
CA HIS A 29 5.60 1.88 0.37
C HIS A 29 4.42 2.73 0.85
N SER A 30 4.40 3.03 2.16
CA SER A 30 3.33 3.80 2.80
C SER A 30 3.71 5.25 3.07
N ASP A 31 5.00 5.53 3.14
CA ASP A 31 5.54 6.88 3.30
C ASP A 31 5.43 7.72 2.04
N VAL A 32 5.81 8.96 2.14
CA VAL A 32 5.80 9.93 1.04
C VAL A 32 6.98 10.89 1.17
N VAL A 33 7.53 11.30 0.04
CA VAL A 33 8.53 12.37 0.02
C VAL A 33 7.92 13.72 0.43
N PRO A 34 8.70 14.67 0.92
CA PRO A 34 8.23 16.01 1.26
C PRO A 34 7.46 16.68 0.09
N PRO A 35 6.46 17.51 0.37
CA PRO A 35 5.63 18.13 -0.67
C PRO A 35 6.38 19.14 -1.55
N GLY A 36 7.56 19.59 -1.15
CA GLY A 36 8.32 20.61 -1.85
C GLY A 36 7.76 22.01 -1.63
N ASN A 37 7.78 22.87 -2.66
CA ASN A 37 7.26 24.22 -2.55
C ASN A 37 5.72 24.22 -2.46
N LEU A 38 5.18 24.59 -1.29
CA LEU A 38 3.74 24.60 -1.01
C LEU A 38 2.96 25.59 -1.89
N GLU A 39 3.58 26.69 -2.34
CA GLU A 39 2.92 27.67 -3.22
C GLU A 39 2.55 27.12 -4.61
N LYS A 40 3.15 25.98 -5.00
CA LYS A 40 2.86 25.30 -6.27
C LYS A 40 1.67 24.35 -6.17
N TRP A 41 1.13 24.14 -4.98
CA TRP A 41 -0.02 23.29 -4.78
C TRP A 41 -1.31 24.10 -4.85
N GLU A 42 -2.27 23.61 -5.62
CA GLU A 42 -3.63 24.17 -5.70
C GLU A 42 -4.45 23.86 -4.44
N PHE A 43 -4.13 22.75 -3.78
CA PHE A 43 -4.73 22.25 -2.55
C PHE A 43 -3.65 21.98 -1.52
N ASP A 44 -4.03 21.89 -0.25
CA ASP A 44 -3.13 21.35 0.77
C ASP A 44 -2.68 19.95 0.34
N PRO A 45 -1.36 19.71 0.20
CA PRO A 45 -0.84 18.42 -0.27
C PRO A 45 -1.25 17.22 0.58
N PHE A 46 -1.72 17.41 1.78
CA PHE A 46 -2.15 16.35 2.69
C PHE A 46 -3.66 16.32 2.96
N SER A 47 -4.45 17.16 2.26
CA SER A 47 -5.90 17.21 2.43
C SER A 47 -6.64 15.98 1.88
N GLY A 48 -6.08 15.31 0.86
CA GLY A 48 -6.80 14.26 0.15
C GLY A 48 -8.02 14.78 -0.60
N GLU A 49 -7.95 16.01 -1.12
CA GLU A 49 -9.05 16.66 -1.87
C GLU A 49 -9.62 15.74 -2.96
N ILE A 50 -10.94 15.59 -2.96
CA ILE A 50 -11.65 14.82 -3.99
C ILE A 50 -12.45 15.77 -4.87
N ARG A 51 -12.09 15.82 -6.16
CA ARG A 51 -12.78 16.63 -7.16
C ARG A 51 -12.78 15.93 -8.51
N ASP A 52 -13.91 15.96 -9.19
CA ASP A 52 -14.11 15.37 -10.53
C ASP A 52 -13.67 13.91 -10.61
N GLY A 53 -13.93 13.12 -9.56
CA GLY A 53 -13.58 11.71 -9.49
C GLY A 53 -12.09 11.43 -9.32
N LYS A 54 -11.29 12.43 -8.96
CA LYS A 54 -9.84 12.32 -8.70
C LYS A 54 -9.52 12.68 -7.25
N ILE A 55 -8.53 12.00 -6.71
CA ILE A 55 -7.96 12.30 -5.39
C ILE A 55 -6.65 13.09 -5.61
N PHE A 56 -6.58 14.28 -5.04
CA PHE A 56 -5.39 15.12 -5.10
C PHE A 56 -4.63 15.07 -3.78
N GLY A 57 -3.31 14.96 -3.86
CA GLY A 57 -2.47 15.01 -2.69
C GLY A 57 -1.13 14.31 -2.86
N ARG A 58 -0.20 14.61 -1.97
CA ARG A 58 1.11 13.95 -1.89
C ARG A 58 0.89 12.47 -1.53
N GLY A 59 1.50 11.57 -2.33
CA GLY A 59 1.34 10.14 -2.14
C GLY A 59 0.07 9.55 -2.73
N ALA A 60 -0.87 10.34 -3.28
CA ALA A 60 -2.08 9.80 -3.90
C ALA A 60 -1.75 8.87 -5.08
N SER A 61 -0.86 9.30 -5.98
CA SER A 61 -0.40 8.50 -7.11
C SER A 61 0.78 7.60 -6.76
N ASP A 62 1.73 8.10 -5.99
CA ASP A 62 2.95 7.41 -5.59
C ASP A 62 3.01 7.31 -4.06
N MET A 63 2.72 6.11 -3.46
CA MET A 63 2.04 5.05 -4.22
C MET A 63 0.79 4.53 -3.49
N LYS A 64 0.06 5.40 -2.76
CA LYS A 64 -1.13 4.96 -2.00
C LYS A 64 -2.26 4.40 -2.87
N CYS A 65 -2.40 4.86 -4.13
CA CYS A 65 -3.35 4.26 -5.08
C CYS A 65 -2.96 2.80 -5.40
N GLY A 66 -1.67 2.54 -5.58
CA GLY A 66 -1.15 1.17 -5.75
C GLY A 66 -1.41 0.30 -4.52
N LEU A 67 -1.09 0.82 -3.32
CA LEU A 67 -1.39 0.11 -2.07
C LEU A 67 -2.87 -0.21 -1.90
N ALA A 68 -3.76 0.74 -2.22
CA ALA A 68 -5.20 0.52 -2.17
C ALA A 68 -5.62 -0.64 -3.10
N GLY A 69 -5.08 -0.66 -4.33
CA GLY A 69 -5.33 -1.75 -5.28
C GLY A 69 -4.82 -3.11 -4.79
N LEU A 70 -3.61 -3.15 -4.20
CA LEU A 70 -3.03 -4.37 -3.64
C LEU A 70 -3.85 -4.88 -2.45
N LEU A 71 -4.23 -4.00 -1.53
CA LEU A 71 -5.07 -4.34 -0.37
C LEU A 71 -6.45 -4.85 -0.81
N PHE A 72 -7.08 -4.17 -1.78
CA PHE A 72 -8.36 -4.60 -2.32
C PHE A 72 -8.27 -5.99 -2.96
N SER A 73 -7.21 -6.24 -3.75
CA SER A 73 -6.99 -7.55 -4.37
C SER A 73 -6.81 -8.66 -3.34
N MET A 74 -6.04 -8.41 -2.28
CA MET A 74 -5.88 -9.34 -1.15
C MET A 74 -7.21 -9.59 -0.44
N GLY A 75 -8.02 -8.53 -0.23
CA GLY A 75 -9.36 -8.64 0.34
C GLY A 75 -10.27 -9.55 -0.48
N VAL A 76 -10.34 -9.33 -1.79
CA VAL A 76 -11.14 -10.17 -2.70
C VAL A 76 -10.70 -11.65 -2.64
N LEU A 77 -9.39 -11.93 -2.71
CA LEU A 77 -8.89 -13.29 -2.62
C LEU A 77 -9.28 -13.98 -1.31
N SER A 78 -9.29 -13.21 -0.21
CA SER A 78 -9.67 -13.70 1.11
C SER A 78 -11.17 -13.95 1.21
N ASP A 79 -11.99 -12.98 0.79
CA ASP A 79 -13.46 -13.03 0.92
C ASP A 79 -14.08 -14.12 0.05
N GLU A 80 -13.56 -14.28 -1.16
CA GLU A 80 -13.97 -15.33 -2.11
C GLU A 80 -13.37 -16.70 -1.78
N GLN A 81 -12.56 -16.80 -0.73
CA GLN A 81 -11.90 -18.04 -0.29
C GLN A 81 -11.17 -18.77 -1.42
N VAL A 82 -10.47 -18.02 -2.27
CA VAL A 82 -9.78 -18.57 -3.44
C VAL A 82 -8.70 -19.58 -3.00
N GLU A 83 -8.79 -20.81 -3.50
CA GLU A 83 -7.74 -21.80 -3.29
C GLU A 83 -6.49 -21.42 -4.11
N LEU A 84 -5.40 -21.13 -3.41
CA LEU A 84 -4.12 -20.77 -4.02
C LEU A 84 -3.17 -21.96 -4.00
N ASP A 85 -2.58 -22.27 -5.16
CA ASP A 85 -1.47 -23.23 -5.24
C ASP A 85 -0.15 -22.53 -4.93
N GLY A 86 -0.03 -22.11 -3.67
CA GLY A 86 1.11 -21.35 -3.16
C GLY A 86 0.67 -20.23 -2.23
N GLU A 87 1.44 -19.16 -2.18
CA GLU A 87 1.28 -18.06 -1.24
C GLU A 87 1.32 -16.71 -1.96
N VAL A 88 0.40 -15.81 -1.62
CA VAL A 88 0.49 -14.39 -1.95
C VAL A 88 0.83 -13.63 -0.68
N MET A 89 1.89 -12.85 -0.72
CA MET A 89 2.38 -12.02 0.37
C MET A 89 2.28 -10.56 -0.02
N LEU A 90 1.58 -9.76 0.77
CA LEU A 90 1.62 -8.31 0.69
C LEU A 90 2.63 -7.79 1.71
N ALA A 91 3.58 -7.00 1.26
CA ALA A 91 4.58 -6.33 2.10
C ALA A 91 4.45 -4.82 1.89
N ILE A 92 4.07 -4.10 2.95
CA ILE A 92 4.01 -2.63 2.97
C ILE A 92 5.16 -2.12 3.83
N VAL A 93 6.02 -1.31 3.22
CA VAL A 93 7.20 -0.74 3.87
C VAL A 93 7.04 0.77 4.05
N PRO A 94 7.60 1.39 5.10
CA PRO A 94 7.44 2.81 5.38
C PRO A 94 8.62 3.67 4.93
N ASP A 95 9.61 3.11 4.24
CA ASP A 95 10.86 3.80 3.91
C ASP A 95 11.28 3.38 2.49
N GLU A 96 11.02 4.29 1.56
CA GLU A 96 11.32 4.14 0.13
C GLU A 96 12.83 4.38 -0.16
#